data_20b2de49c49d4b8d98a2e88961108820
#
_entry.id   20b2de49c49d4b8d98a2e88961108820
#
_cell.length_a   1.000
_cell.length_b   1.000
_cell.length_c   1.000
_cell.angle_alpha   90.00
_cell.angle_beta   90.00
_cell.angle_gamma   90.00
#
_symmetry.space_group_name_H-M   'P 1'
#
loop_
_entity.id
_entity.type
_entity.pdbx_description
1 polymer ?
#
loop_
_entity_poly.entity_id
_entity_poly.type
_entity_poly.pdbx_seq_one_letter_code
_entity_poly.pdbx_strand_id
1 'polypeptide(L)'
;MTSRRWLAGYAILLMVLTSLPYLVGFGRAGTEWHFTGFVIGVDDGNSYLAKMLLGSQGDWLFRTPYTTMAQDGALVFIPFLLLGKLASGPALHLQLVGLFHLLRLAAIPLVVVATHRFAARFTESHAGRGWVTVVATLGGGLGWILLFFERGQAWGEMPLAFISPETFGFLALYAGPHLALARGLMLLALAGYLTGGEHGGPAWGPGLLALATFMANPLTGVSLALVVGAHQVVLLFVKTENPGEWRRASLRLLLPAAPYVLYLGFAAMRDPFLQAWAVRNQILSPPPGYYLLAYGLLLPLAAAGLSRLRQRRPADWLPVAWLLITPLLAYAPVGVQRRLPEGAWVALAVLALWGLERVKSARWRKSLRLGTAGMTLPAAAILLLGGLWVAAEPAEPAFTPADRVAAYQVIAGRAQRGDVVLASFRASNELPAWAPVRVPIGHGPESIGLEQVQEEIDRALAAGGWVEAERVAGRLGASWLLSERTGGASFIDDAPPGWHAAGEWGDVVLFKRGPAP
;
A
#
# COMPACT_ATOMS: atom_id res chain seq x y z
N MET A 1 -20.74 19.66 -19.76
CA MET A 1 -19.64 18.71 -20.09
C MET A 1 -20.18 17.30 -19.95
N THR A 2 -19.94 16.43 -20.92
CA THR A 2 -20.32 15.01 -20.80
C THR A 2 -19.56 14.38 -19.63
N SER A 3 -20.20 13.48 -18.90
CA SER A 3 -19.60 12.78 -17.75
C SER A 3 -18.21 12.18 -18.05
N ARG A 4 -18.00 11.68 -19.27
CA ARG A 4 -16.71 11.12 -19.72
C ARG A 4 -15.57 12.16 -19.76
N ARG A 5 -15.82 13.38 -20.27
CA ARG A 5 -14.81 14.45 -20.33
C ARG A 5 -14.42 14.92 -18.94
N TRP A 6 -15.38 15.00 -18.03
CA TRP A 6 -15.11 15.37 -16.64
C TRP A 6 -14.24 14.30 -15.95
N LEU A 7 -14.58 13.00 -16.10
CA LEU A 7 -13.81 11.89 -15.52
C LEU A 7 -12.36 11.87 -16.05
N ALA A 8 -12.18 12.02 -17.36
CA ALA A 8 -10.85 12.07 -17.95
C ALA A 8 -10.04 13.26 -17.43
N GLY A 9 -10.62 14.48 -17.43
CA GLY A 9 -9.96 15.68 -16.91
C GLY A 9 -9.61 15.56 -15.43
N TYR A 10 -10.49 14.99 -14.61
CA TYR A 10 -10.24 14.77 -13.18
C TYR A 10 -9.15 13.70 -12.94
N ALA A 11 -9.16 12.60 -13.67
CA ALA A 11 -8.10 11.60 -13.58
C ALA A 11 -6.74 12.17 -13.99
N ILE A 12 -6.67 12.95 -15.08
CA ILE A 12 -5.45 13.64 -15.51
C ILE A 12 -4.98 14.62 -14.42
N LEU A 13 -5.88 15.40 -13.82
CA LEU A 13 -5.53 16.30 -12.72
C LEU A 13 -4.89 15.53 -11.56
N LEU A 14 -5.47 14.40 -11.13
CA LEU A 14 -4.89 13.58 -10.07
C LEU A 14 -3.53 12.98 -10.47
N MET A 15 -3.38 12.50 -11.72
CA MET A 15 -2.11 12.00 -12.23
C MET A 15 -1.03 13.09 -12.19
N VAL A 16 -1.35 14.31 -12.61
CA VAL A 16 -0.41 15.44 -12.56
C VAL A 16 -0.07 15.78 -11.12
N LEU A 17 -1.06 16.05 -10.28
CA LEU A 17 -0.84 16.44 -8.88
C LEU A 17 0.01 15.41 -8.12
N THR A 18 -0.35 14.13 -8.22
CA THR A 18 0.39 13.06 -7.52
C THR A 18 1.77 12.79 -8.11
N SER A 19 2.08 13.27 -9.32
CA SER A 19 3.39 13.09 -9.95
C SER A 19 4.37 14.25 -9.67
N LEU A 20 3.88 15.43 -9.31
CA LEU A 20 4.74 16.60 -9.08
C LEU A 20 5.89 16.33 -8.10
N PRO A 21 5.67 15.74 -6.89
CA PRO A 21 6.76 15.49 -5.96
C PRO A 21 7.81 14.52 -6.53
N TYR A 22 7.39 13.49 -7.24
CA TYR A 22 8.31 12.53 -7.87
C TYR A 22 9.15 13.18 -8.99
N LEU A 23 8.54 14.03 -9.82
CA LEU A 23 9.26 14.77 -10.86
C LEU A 23 10.30 15.74 -10.25
N VAL A 24 9.95 16.39 -9.13
CA VAL A 24 10.90 17.24 -8.38
C VAL A 24 12.05 16.38 -7.86
N GLY A 25 11.77 15.22 -7.24
CA GLY A 25 12.79 14.31 -6.72
C GLY A 25 13.76 13.84 -7.81
N PHE A 26 13.25 13.41 -8.97
CA PHE A 26 14.12 13.07 -10.11
C PHE A 26 14.92 14.26 -10.64
N GLY A 27 14.36 15.48 -10.62
CA GLY A 27 15.05 16.69 -11.01
C GLY A 27 16.11 17.16 -10.01
N ARG A 28 16.05 16.70 -8.76
CA ARG A 28 17.02 17.01 -7.69
C ARG A 28 18.11 15.95 -7.55
N ALA A 29 17.92 14.78 -8.16
CA ALA A 29 18.98 13.78 -8.26
C ALA A 29 20.18 14.36 -9.02
N GLY A 30 21.40 14.05 -8.57
CA GLY A 30 22.64 14.59 -9.11
C GLY A 30 23.81 13.63 -8.96
N THR A 31 25.00 14.17 -8.80
CA THR A 31 26.25 13.40 -8.65
C THR A 31 26.43 12.83 -7.25
N GLU A 32 25.85 13.48 -6.23
CA GLU A 32 26.00 13.09 -4.82
C GLU A 32 24.83 12.25 -4.31
N TRP A 33 23.65 12.43 -4.91
CA TRP A 33 22.41 11.82 -4.45
C TRP A 33 21.62 11.18 -5.58
N HIS A 34 21.13 9.97 -5.35
CA HIS A 34 20.19 9.27 -6.21
C HIS A 34 18.80 9.28 -5.59
N PHE A 35 17.78 9.73 -6.32
CA PHE A 35 16.40 9.66 -5.86
C PHE A 35 15.90 8.22 -5.90
N THR A 36 15.39 7.71 -4.78
CA THR A 36 14.90 6.33 -4.67
C THR A 36 13.65 6.04 -5.52
N GLY A 37 12.95 7.08 -5.98
CA GLY A 37 11.64 6.97 -6.63
C GLY A 37 10.48 7.13 -5.64
N PHE A 38 10.75 7.40 -4.36
CA PHE A 38 9.71 7.48 -3.32
C PHE A 38 9.89 8.72 -2.46
N VAL A 39 8.76 9.38 -2.13
CA VAL A 39 8.73 10.55 -1.22
C VAL A 39 7.97 10.24 0.07
N ILE A 40 7.32 9.08 0.14
CA ILE A 40 6.59 8.57 1.31
C ILE A 40 6.63 7.04 1.28
N GLY A 41 6.78 6.40 2.44
CA GLY A 41 6.86 4.94 2.53
C GLY A 41 8.04 4.37 1.75
N VAL A 42 9.23 4.98 1.87
CA VAL A 42 10.44 4.61 1.10
C VAL A 42 10.81 3.16 1.35
N ASP A 43 10.75 2.71 2.61
CA ASP A 43 11.10 1.34 2.98
C ASP A 43 10.15 0.32 2.32
N ASP A 44 8.85 0.63 2.28
CA ASP A 44 7.86 -0.17 1.53
C ASP A 44 8.13 -0.12 0.02
N GLY A 45 8.47 1.06 -0.50
CA GLY A 45 8.81 1.26 -1.91
C GLY A 45 9.97 0.38 -2.36
N ASN A 46 11.07 0.37 -1.61
CA ASN A 46 12.23 -0.50 -1.86
C ASN A 46 11.83 -1.99 -1.78
N SER A 47 10.98 -2.35 -0.82
CA SER A 47 10.45 -3.71 -0.71
C SER A 47 9.60 -4.10 -1.94
N TYR A 48 8.81 -3.18 -2.51
CA TYR A 48 8.08 -3.46 -3.76
C TYR A 48 9.01 -3.60 -4.96
N LEU A 49 10.05 -2.77 -5.07
CA LEU A 49 11.07 -2.93 -6.12
C LEU A 49 11.82 -4.25 -5.98
N ALA A 50 12.16 -4.68 -4.75
CA ALA A 50 12.76 -5.99 -4.50
C ALA A 50 11.86 -7.15 -4.99
N LYS A 51 10.53 -7.06 -4.76
CA LYS A 51 9.55 -8.02 -5.30
C LYS A 51 9.49 -7.99 -6.84
N MET A 52 9.59 -6.81 -7.43
CA MET A 52 9.67 -6.68 -8.89
C MET A 52 10.98 -7.25 -9.43
N LEU A 53 12.10 -7.08 -8.72
CA LEU A 53 13.39 -7.69 -9.08
C LEU A 53 13.30 -9.22 -9.09
N LEU A 54 12.63 -9.86 -8.12
CA LEU A 54 12.35 -11.28 -8.18
C LEU A 54 11.58 -11.67 -9.46
N GLY A 55 10.57 -10.90 -9.81
CA GLY A 55 9.81 -11.08 -11.05
C GLY A 55 10.68 -11.03 -12.31
N SER A 56 11.62 -10.05 -12.39
CA SER A 56 12.56 -9.92 -13.52
C SER A 56 13.51 -11.10 -13.65
N GLN A 57 13.76 -11.80 -12.56
CA GLN A 57 14.57 -13.03 -12.52
C GLN A 57 13.78 -14.30 -12.86
N GLY A 58 12.50 -14.17 -13.23
CA GLY A 58 11.66 -15.28 -13.63
C GLY A 58 10.79 -15.87 -12.51
N ASP A 59 10.89 -15.38 -11.27
CA ASP A 59 10.09 -15.92 -10.16
C ASP A 59 8.58 -15.70 -10.36
N TRP A 60 7.82 -16.71 -9.97
CA TRP A 60 6.36 -16.69 -9.87
C TRP A 60 5.88 -16.66 -8.41
N LEU A 61 6.72 -17.12 -7.50
CA LEU A 61 6.43 -17.16 -6.07
C LEU A 61 7.26 -16.10 -5.35
N PHE A 62 6.60 -15.35 -4.49
CA PHE A 62 7.26 -14.42 -3.60
C PHE A 62 8.04 -15.16 -2.53
N ARG A 63 9.30 -14.80 -2.38
CA ARG A 63 10.17 -15.07 -1.23
C ARG A 63 10.80 -13.76 -0.82
N THR A 64 10.64 -13.37 0.45
CA THR A 64 11.24 -12.11 0.86
C THR A 64 12.77 -12.18 0.84
N PRO A 65 13.46 -11.15 0.33
CA PRO A 65 14.90 -11.05 0.47
C PRO A 65 15.36 -10.53 1.85
N TYR A 66 14.45 -10.13 2.73
CA TYR A 66 14.74 -9.45 4.00
C TYR A 66 14.84 -10.41 5.21
N THR A 67 15.20 -11.64 4.97
CA THR A 67 15.53 -12.64 6.01
C THR A 67 16.35 -13.76 5.42
N THR A 68 17.18 -14.38 6.24
CA THR A 68 17.91 -15.61 5.89
C THR A 68 17.10 -16.88 6.16
N MET A 69 15.91 -16.77 6.77
CA MET A 69 15.02 -17.90 7.04
C MET A 69 14.62 -18.64 5.77
N ALA A 70 14.51 -19.97 5.86
CA ALA A 70 14.01 -20.79 4.76
C ALA A 70 12.54 -20.48 4.44
N GLN A 71 12.18 -20.49 3.16
CA GLN A 71 10.87 -20.11 2.65
C GLN A 71 10.47 -21.01 1.48
N ASP A 72 9.24 -21.53 1.50
CA ASP A 72 8.70 -22.27 0.36
C ASP A 72 8.30 -21.33 -0.78
N GLY A 73 7.86 -20.12 -0.41
CA GLY A 73 7.36 -19.10 -1.30
C GLY A 73 5.85 -19.22 -1.57
N ALA A 74 5.22 -18.09 -1.83
CA ALA A 74 3.78 -18.02 -2.06
C ALA A 74 3.41 -17.13 -3.24
N LEU A 75 2.27 -17.41 -3.88
CA LEU A 75 1.72 -16.60 -4.96
C LEU A 75 1.00 -15.38 -4.35
N VAL A 76 1.79 -14.44 -3.84
CA VAL A 76 1.36 -13.15 -3.29
C VAL A 76 2.16 -12.02 -3.93
N PHE A 77 1.75 -10.78 -3.75
CA PHE A 77 2.37 -9.62 -4.42
C PHE A 77 2.41 -9.74 -5.95
N ILE A 78 1.43 -10.43 -6.52
CA ILE A 78 1.34 -10.76 -7.95
C ILE A 78 1.53 -9.53 -8.86
N PRO A 79 0.95 -8.34 -8.60
CA PRO A 79 1.15 -7.18 -9.46
C PRO A 79 2.64 -6.81 -9.61
N PHE A 80 3.41 -6.87 -8.52
CA PHE A 80 4.83 -6.53 -8.53
C PHE A 80 5.67 -7.59 -9.25
N LEU A 81 5.43 -8.87 -8.97
CA LEU A 81 6.11 -9.97 -9.67
C LEU A 81 5.87 -9.90 -11.19
N LEU A 82 4.62 -9.63 -11.61
CA LEU A 82 4.27 -9.52 -13.03
C LEU A 82 4.92 -8.30 -13.69
N LEU A 83 4.93 -7.14 -13.02
CA LEU A 83 5.61 -5.95 -13.54
C LEU A 83 7.11 -6.18 -13.68
N GLY A 84 7.72 -6.84 -12.71
CA GLY A 84 9.14 -7.19 -12.77
C GLY A 84 9.50 -8.00 -14.02
N LYS A 85 8.62 -8.91 -14.48
CA LYS A 85 8.84 -9.70 -15.71
C LYS A 85 8.93 -8.86 -16.99
N LEU A 86 8.54 -7.60 -16.95
CA LEU A 86 8.63 -6.65 -18.06
C LEU A 86 9.98 -5.91 -18.09
N ALA A 87 10.81 -6.04 -17.04
CA ALA A 87 12.08 -5.35 -16.91
C ALA A 87 13.25 -6.30 -17.18
N SER A 88 14.27 -5.84 -17.89
CA SER A 88 15.46 -6.66 -18.19
C SER A 88 16.65 -5.78 -18.68
N GLY A 89 17.86 -6.34 -18.61
CA GLY A 89 19.06 -5.72 -19.18
C GLY A 89 19.59 -4.52 -18.37
N PRO A 90 20.28 -3.57 -19.01
CA PRO A 90 20.90 -2.46 -18.32
C PRO A 90 19.88 -1.51 -17.69
N ALA A 91 20.30 -0.79 -16.66
CA ALA A 91 19.46 0.14 -15.90
C ALA A 91 18.20 -0.53 -15.29
N LEU A 92 18.29 -1.80 -14.88
CA LEU A 92 17.18 -2.59 -14.38
C LEU A 92 16.44 -1.87 -13.24
N HIS A 93 17.15 -1.35 -12.24
CA HIS A 93 16.54 -0.63 -11.12
C HIS A 93 15.67 0.55 -11.60
N LEU A 94 16.15 1.36 -12.54
CA LEU A 94 15.38 2.49 -13.08
C LEU A 94 14.12 2.02 -13.85
N GLN A 95 14.21 0.89 -14.55
CA GLN A 95 13.04 0.28 -15.21
C GLN A 95 12.00 -0.16 -14.17
N LEU A 96 12.43 -0.77 -13.05
CA LEU A 96 11.52 -1.18 -11.98
C LEU A 96 10.82 0.03 -11.35
N VAL A 97 11.54 1.11 -11.07
CA VAL A 97 10.96 2.38 -10.58
C VAL A 97 9.95 2.93 -11.58
N GLY A 98 10.30 2.96 -12.87
CA GLY A 98 9.41 3.41 -13.95
C GLY A 98 8.11 2.59 -14.03
N LEU A 99 8.22 1.26 -13.98
CA LEU A 99 7.07 0.35 -14.00
C LEU A 99 6.18 0.48 -12.75
N PHE A 100 6.78 0.69 -11.58
CA PHE A 100 6.03 1.00 -10.36
C PHE A 100 5.15 2.25 -10.55
N HIS A 101 5.74 3.34 -11.07
CA HIS A 101 5.00 4.58 -11.33
C HIS A 101 3.99 4.42 -12.47
N LEU A 102 4.26 3.60 -13.47
CA LEU A 102 3.29 3.29 -14.52
C LEU A 102 2.05 2.61 -13.94
N LEU A 103 2.21 1.63 -13.04
CA LEU A 103 1.09 1.01 -12.32
C LEU A 103 0.33 2.06 -11.49
N ARG A 104 1.05 2.95 -10.79
CA ARG A 104 0.46 4.03 -10.00
C ARG A 104 -0.41 4.94 -10.87
N LEU A 105 0.10 5.37 -12.01
CA LEU A 105 -0.62 6.22 -12.96
C LEU A 105 -1.81 5.49 -13.58
N ALA A 106 -1.68 4.20 -13.91
CA ALA A 106 -2.78 3.40 -14.46
C ALA A 106 -3.90 3.13 -13.44
N ALA A 107 -3.57 3.00 -12.15
CA ALA A 107 -4.56 2.78 -11.10
C ALA A 107 -5.46 4.01 -10.84
N ILE A 108 -4.97 5.24 -11.08
CA ILE A 108 -5.73 6.48 -10.85
C ILE A 108 -7.03 6.52 -11.69
N PRO A 109 -7.01 6.44 -13.03
CA PRO A 109 -8.23 6.46 -13.83
C PRO A 109 -9.15 5.27 -13.51
N LEU A 110 -8.60 4.09 -13.16
CA LEU A 110 -9.40 2.96 -12.73
C LEU A 110 -10.20 3.29 -11.46
N VAL A 111 -9.57 3.82 -10.41
CA VAL A 111 -10.25 4.20 -9.15
C VAL A 111 -11.28 5.30 -9.40
N VAL A 112 -10.94 6.33 -10.18
CA VAL A 112 -11.86 7.42 -10.52
C VAL A 112 -13.12 6.88 -11.23
N VAL A 113 -12.96 6.05 -12.25
CA VAL A 113 -14.07 5.45 -13.00
C VAL A 113 -14.86 4.48 -12.13
N ALA A 114 -14.17 3.63 -11.35
CA ALA A 114 -14.80 2.66 -10.47
C ALA A 114 -15.65 3.33 -9.39
N THR A 115 -15.11 4.35 -8.72
CA THR A 115 -15.83 5.14 -7.70
C THR A 115 -17.05 5.83 -8.30
N HIS A 116 -16.89 6.45 -9.46
CA HIS A 116 -18.01 7.12 -10.15
C HIS A 116 -19.11 6.13 -10.57
N ARG A 117 -18.73 4.94 -11.09
CA ARG A 117 -19.69 3.88 -11.46
C ARG A 117 -20.37 3.28 -10.23
N PHE A 118 -19.63 3.08 -9.14
CA PHE A 118 -20.21 2.63 -7.88
C PHE A 118 -21.22 3.66 -7.33
N ALA A 119 -20.84 4.95 -7.29
CA ALA A 119 -21.73 6.04 -6.88
C ALA A 119 -22.99 6.13 -7.76
N ALA A 120 -22.89 5.80 -9.06
CA ALA A 120 -24.01 5.79 -9.98
C ALA A 120 -25.10 4.74 -9.65
N ARG A 121 -24.79 3.74 -8.80
CA ARG A 121 -25.78 2.79 -8.28
C ARG A 121 -26.72 3.42 -7.26
N PHE A 122 -26.35 4.54 -6.66
CA PHE A 122 -27.02 5.16 -5.50
C PHE A 122 -27.59 6.55 -5.78
N THR A 123 -27.21 7.19 -6.89
CA THR A 123 -27.74 8.50 -7.30
C THR A 123 -27.71 8.67 -8.82
N GLU A 124 -28.75 9.32 -9.34
CA GLU A 124 -28.83 9.72 -10.75
C GLU A 124 -28.13 11.07 -10.99
N SER A 125 -27.89 11.83 -9.95
CA SER A 125 -27.28 13.16 -10.02
C SER A 125 -25.81 13.10 -10.46
N HIS A 126 -25.49 13.62 -11.63
CA HIS A 126 -24.10 13.76 -12.09
C HIS A 126 -23.22 14.52 -11.10
N ALA A 127 -23.75 15.62 -10.53
CA ALA A 127 -23.05 16.40 -9.52
C ALA A 127 -22.85 15.61 -8.22
N GLY A 128 -23.80 14.73 -7.85
CA GLY A 128 -23.70 13.83 -6.71
C GLY A 128 -22.59 12.79 -6.92
N ARG A 129 -22.58 12.10 -8.08
CA ARG A 129 -21.54 11.14 -8.45
C ARG A 129 -20.15 11.79 -8.44
N GLY A 130 -20.02 13.01 -9.02
CA GLY A 130 -18.77 13.75 -9.01
C GLY A 130 -18.31 14.09 -7.60
N TRP A 131 -19.22 14.55 -6.73
CA TRP A 131 -18.91 14.84 -5.34
C TRP A 131 -18.42 13.61 -4.57
N VAL A 132 -19.10 12.47 -4.68
CA VAL A 132 -18.64 11.21 -4.07
C VAL A 132 -17.25 10.83 -4.59
N THR A 133 -17.03 10.97 -5.91
CA THR A 133 -15.73 10.64 -6.51
C THR A 133 -14.60 11.52 -5.96
N VAL A 134 -14.81 12.83 -5.85
CA VAL A 134 -13.81 13.77 -5.30
C VAL A 134 -13.55 13.47 -3.82
N VAL A 135 -14.60 13.35 -3.01
CA VAL A 135 -14.46 13.05 -1.58
C VAL A 135 -13.80 11.70 -1.33
N ALA A 136 -14.12 10.68 -2.12
CA ALA A 136 -13.54 9.34 -1.97
C ALA A 136 -12.06 9.25 -2.40
N THR A 137 -11.63 10.09 -3.35
CA THR A 137 -10.26 10.04 -3.89
C THR A 137 -9.31 11.07 -3.26
N LEU A 138 -9.80 12.23 -2.87
CA LEU A 138 -9.00 13.31 -2.26
C LEU A 138 -9.30 13.54 -0.78
N GLY A 139 -10.46 13.09 -0.29
CA GLY A 139 -10.89 13.37 1.07
C GLY A 139 -10.11 12.57 2.11
N GLY A 140 -9.68 13.24 3.17
CA GLY A 140 -8.96 12.65 4.30
C GLY A 140 -9.64 12.84 5.66
N GLY A 141 -10.90 13.27 5.71
CA GLY A 141 -11.60 13.58 6.95
C GLY A 141 -11.03 14.80 7.67
N LEU A 142 -11.28 14.91 8.97
CA LEU A 142 -10.82 16.04 9.80
C LEU A 142 -9.53 15.74 10.58
N GLY A 143 -8.93 14.58 10.38
CA GLY A 143 -7.72 14.17 11.11
C GLY A 143 -6.55 15.16 10.99
N TRP A 144 -6.48 15.92 9.88
CA TRP A 144 -5.44 16.93 9.66
C TRP A 144 -5.40 18.01 10.76
N ILE A 145 -6.52 18.26 11.47
CA ILE A 145 -6.59 19.23 12.57
C ILE A 145 -5.63 18.82 13.70
N LEU A 146 -5.41 17.51 13.93
CA LEU A 146 -4.51 17.01 14.97
C LEU A 146 -3.05 17.40 14.71
N LEU A 147 -2.66 17.73 13.48
CA LEU A 147 -1.29 18.16 13.17
C LEU A 147 -0.90 19.50 13.85
N PHE A 148 -1.88 20.28 14.28
CA PHE A 148 -1.64 21.51 15.02
C PHE A 148 -1.45 21.30 16.52
N PHE A 149 -1.65 20.06 17.01
CA PHE A 149 -1.49 19.69 18.42
C PHE A 149 -0.39 18.64 18.57
N GLU A 150 0.39 18.73 19.63
CA GLU A 150 1.40 17.73 20.05
C GLU A 150 2.24 17.16 18.89
N ARG A 151 2.68 18.02 17.98
CA ARG A 151 3.46 17.65 16.79
C ARG A 151 2.75 16.61 15.88
N GLY A 152 1.43 16.64 15.85
CA GLY A 152 0.62 15.76 15.03
C GLY A 152 0.27 14.40 15.65
N GLN A 153 0.58 14.19 16.90
CA GLN A 153 0.34 12.95 17.65
C GLN A 153 -0.47 13.23 18.94
N ALA A 154 -1.61 13.93 18.81
CA ALA A 154 -2.40 14.40 19.94
C ALA A 154 -2.80 13.29 20.94
N TRP A 155 -2.87 12.02 20.51
CA TRP A 155 -3.17 10.85 21.34
C TRP A 155 -2.15 9.73 21.12
N GLY A 156 -0.91 10.07 20.79
CA GLY A 156 0.17 9.12 20.60
C GLY A 156 0.27 8.48 19.20
N GLU A 157 -0.64 8.83 18.26
CA GLU A 157 -0.68 8.23 16.94
C GLU A 157 -0.87 9.29 15.84
N MET A 158 -0.40 8.98 14.64
CA MET A 158 -0.66 9.82 13.47
C MET A 158 -2.13 9.71 13.02
N PRO A 159 -2.73 10.83 12.51
CA PRO A 159 -4.10 10.78 12.00
C PRO A 159 -4.28 9.77 10.86
N LEU A 160 -5.42 9.07 10.85
CA LEU A 160 -5.70 7.98 9.90
C LEU A 160 -5.52 8.35 8.43
N ALA A 161 -5.79 9.59 8.04
CA ALA A 161 -5.61 10.05 6.66
C ALA A 161 -4.16 9.95 6.16
N PHE A 162 -3.17 9.89 7.05
CA PHE A 162 -1.74 9.83 6.75
C PHE A 162 -1.15 8.42 6.86
N ILE A 163 -1.87 7.47 7.49
CA ILE A 163 -1.36 6.12 7.77
C ILE A 163 -2.29 4.98 7.32
N SER A 164 -3.49 5.28 6.81
CA SER A 164 -4.48 4.27 6.39
C SER A 164 -4.92 4.46 4.95
N PRO A 165 -4.09 4.04 3.97
CA PRO A 165 -4.43 4.08 2.56
C PRO A 165 -5.66 3.20 2.24
N GLU A 166 -5.94 2.20 3.05
CA GLU A 166 -7.10 1.33 2.92
C GLU A 166 -8.41 2.09 3.16
N THR A 167 -8.43 3.03 4.06
CA THR A 167 -9.62 3.85 4.32
C THR A 167 -9.69 5.05 3.39
N PHE A 168 -8.59 5.82 3.27
CA PHE A 168 -8.53 7.08 2.54
C PHE A 168 -7.86 6.93 1.18
N GLY A 169 -8.59 7.30 0.11
CA GLY A 169 -8.17 7.04 -1.27
C GLY A 169 -6.89 7.73 -1.70
N PHE A 170 -6.64 8.97 -1.23
CA PHE A 170 -5.54 9.77 -1.73
C PHE A 170 -4.17 9.13 -1.48
N LEU A 171 -3.92 8.62 -0.27
CA LEU A 171 -2.65 7.99 0.07
C LEU A 171 -2.39 6.73 -0.78
N ALA A 172 -3.44 5.94 -1.07
CA ALA A 172 -3.33 4.80 -1.98
C ALA A 172 -2.98 5.22 -3.42
N LEU A 173 -3.61 6.29 -3.94
CA LEU A 173 -3.33 6.83 -5.28
C LEU A 173 -1.93 7.45 -5.36
N TYR A 174 -1.43 8.00 -4.26
CA TYR A 174 -0.16 8.70 -4.19
C TYR A 174 1.02 7.73 -4.05
N ALA A 175 0.93 6.71 -3.18
CA ALA A 175 2.06 5.87 -2.82
C ALA A 175 1.80 4.35 -2.90
N GLY A 176 0.54 3.90 -2.92
CA GLY A 176 0.18 2.48 -2.85
C GLY A 176 -0.52 1.93 -4.10
N PRO A 177 0.14 1.77 -5.25
CA PRO A 177 -0.51 1.43 -6.52
C PRO A 177 -1.30 0.12 -6.48
N HIS A 178 -0.84 -0.89 -5.76
CA HIS A 178 -1.54 -2.17 -5.61
C HIS A 178 -2.83 -2.03 -4.77
N LEU A 179 -2.84 -1.13 -3.76
CA LEU A 179 -4.03 -0.82 -2.98
C LEU A 179 -5.05 -0.05 -3.82
N ALA A 180 -4.59 0.94 -4.60
CA ALA A 180 -5.44 1.67 -5.53
C ALA A 180 -6.03 0.73 -6.60
N LEU A 181 -5.22 -0.16 -7.18
CA LEU A 181 -5.67 -1.20 -8.12
C LEU A 181 -6.75 -2.08 -7.48
N ALA A 182 -6.47 -2.65 -6.31
CA ALA A 182 -7.40 -3.54 -5.60
C ALA A 182 -8.72 -2.83 -5.26
N ARG A 183 -8.67 -1.56 -4.79
CA ARG A 183 -9.88 -0.75 -4.53
C ARG A 183 -10.70 -0.50 -5.78
N GLY A 184 -10.06 -0.15 -6.90
CA GLY A 184 -10.77 0.05 -8.17
C GLY A 184 -11.49 -1.21 -8.61
N LEU A 185 -10.82 -2.37 -8.56
CA LEU A 185 -11.40 -3.68 -8.88
C LEU A 185 -12.54 -4.05 -7.93
N MET A 186 -12.36 -3.86 -6.61
CA MET A 186 -13.37 -4.09 -5.58
C MET A 186 -14.65 -3.28 -5.83
N LEU A 187 -14.53 -1.98 -6.12
CA LEU A 187 -15.69 -1.11 -6.38
C LEU A 187 -16.44 -1.52 -7.65
N LEU A 188 -15.73 -1.94 -8.71
CA LEU A 188 -16.36 -2.49 -9.92
C LEU A 188 -17.03 -3.84 -9.64
N ALA A 189 -16.41 -4.70 -8.86
CA ALA A 189 -16.97 -5.98 -8.43
C ALA A 189 -18.27 -5.78 -7.63
N LEU A 190 -18.27 -4.85 -6.66
CA LEU A 190 -19.46 -4.48 -5.88
C LEU A 190 -20.56 -3.88 -6.75
N ALA A 191 -20.22 -3.00 -7.71
CA ALA A 191 -21.21 -2.45 -8.64
C ALA A 191 -21.87 -3.55 -9.49
N GLY A 192 -21.08 -4.53 -9.93
CA GLY A 192 -21.58 -5.71 -10.65
C GLY A 192 -22.41 -6.65 -9.78
N TYR A 193 -22.01 -6.86 -8.53
CA TYR A 193 -22.78 -7.60 -7.53
C TYR A 193 -24.19 -7.02 -7.33
N LEU A 194 -24.27 -5.68 -7.17
CA LEU A 194 -25.56 -5.00 -7.03
C LEU A 194 -26.44 -5.18 -8.26
N THR A 195 -25.85 -5.09 -9.46
CA THR A 195 -26.60 -5.34 -10.71
C THR A 195 -27.12 -6.77 -10.77
N GLY A 196 -26.30 -7.75 -10.40
CA GLY A 196 -26.68 -9.16 -10.38
C GLY A 196 -27.79 -9.47 -9.37
N GLY A 197 -27.78 -8.82 -8.20
CA GLY A 197 -28.83 -8.99 -7.19
C GLY A 197 -30.17 -8.36 -7.60
N GLU A 198 -30.15 -7.24 -8.31
CA GLU A 198 -31.36 -6.53 -8.76
C GLU A 198 -32.00 -7.16 -10.01
N HIS A 199 -31.19 -7.56 -10.99
CA HIS A 199 -31.70 -7.95 -12.31
C HIS A 199 -31.50 -9.44 -12.62
N GLY A 200 -30.78 -10.16 -11.76
CA GLY A 200 -30.37 -11.54 -12.05
C GLY A 200 -29.31 -11.63 -13.15
N GLY A 201 -29.19 -12.81 -13.74
CA GLY A 201 -28.31 -13.04 -14.91
C GLY A 201 -27.03 -13.86 -14.59
N PRO A 202 -26.48 -14.53 -15.59
CA PRO A 202 -25.36 -15.47 -15.43
C PRO A 202 -23.97 -14.82 -15.40
N ALA A 203 -23.86 -13.49 -15.25
CA ALA A 203 -22.59 -12.77 -15.39
C ALA A 203 -21.57 -13.15 -14.31
N TRP A 204 -20.44 -13.74 -14.72
CA TRP A 204 -19.27 -14.06 -13.89
C TRP A 204 -18.23 -12.94 -13.82
N GLY A 205 -18.39 -11.88 -14.64
CA GLY A 205 -17.48 -10.75 -14.69
C GLY A 205 -17.16 -10.14 -13.32
N PRO A 206 -18.16 -9.86 -12.45
CA PRO A 206 -17.92 -9.39 -11.09
C PRO A 206 -17.06 -10.34 -10.26
N GLY A 207 -17.21 -11.66 -10.45
CA GLY A 207 -16.41 -12.67 -9.76
C GLY A 207 -14.95 -12.69 -10.21
N LEU A 208 -14.69 -12.48 -11.51
CA LEU A 208 -13.32 -12.32 -12.02
C LEU A 208 -12.67 -11.03 -11.49
N LEU A 209 -13.45 -9.95 -11.34
CA LEU A 209 -12.98 -8.73 -10.69
C LEU A 209 -12.67 -8.96 -9.20
N ALA A 210 -13.48 -9.77 -8.51
CA ALA A 210 -13.23 -10.15 -7.12
C ALA A 210 -11.95 -11.00 -7.00
N LEU A 211 -11.75 -12.00 -7.87
CA LEU A 211 -10.50 -12.75 -7.93
C LEU A 211 -9.30 -11.83 -8.16
N ALA A 212 -9.39 -10.93 -9.14
CA ALA A 212 -8.33 -9.96 -9.41
C ALA A 212 -8.08 -9.01 -8.20
N THR A 213 -9.12 -8.68 -7.42
CA THR A 213 -8.99 -7.92 -6.17
C THR A 213 -8.16 -8.69 -5.15
N PHE A 214 -8.47 -9.99 -4.91
CA PHE A 214 -7.69 -10.84 -4.02
C PHE A 214 -6.22 -10.99 -4.49
N MET A 215 -6.01 -11.13 -5.79
CA MET A 215 -4.66 -11.25 -6.38
C MET A 215 -3.87 -9.93 -6.28
N ALA A 216 -4.54 -8.77 -6.39
CA ALA A 216 -3.90 -7.47 -6.23
C ALA A 216 -3.56 -7.17 -4.76
N ASN A 217 -4.51 -7.43 -3.85
CA ASN A 217 -4.34 -7.33 -2.40
C ASN A 217 -5.30 -8.27 -1.68
N PRO A 218 -4.82 -9.35 -1.05
CA PRO A 218 -5.66 -10.30 -0.33
C PRO A 218 -6.55 -9.67 0.74
N LEU A 219 -6.06 -8.66 1.48
CA LEU A 219 -6.83 -8.00 2.54
C LEU A 219 -8.01 -7.19 1.99
N THR A 220 -7.84 -6.50 0.86
CA THR A 220 -8.94 -5.84 0.14
C THR A 220 -9.98 -6.87 -0.32
N GLY A 221 -9.52 -8.05 -0.78
CA GLY A 221 -10.41 -9.16 -1.12
C GLY A 221 -11.20 -9.69 0.08
N VAL A 222 -10.56 -9.85 1.23
CA VAL A 222 -11.24 -10.23 2.50
C VAL A 222 -12.28 -9.17 2.89
N SER A 223 -11.93 -7.89 2.81
CA SER A 223 -12.87 -6.79 3.10
C SER A 223 -14.06 -6.81 2.14
N LEU A 224 -13.84 -7.06 0.84
CA LEU A 224 -14.93 -7.26 -0.14
C LEU A 224 -15.89 -8.38 0.30
N ALA A 225 -15.35 -9.55 0.67
CA ALA A 225 -16.16 -10.70 1.08
C ALA A 225 -16.95 -10.39 2.36
N LEU A 226 -16.34 -9.74 3.35
CA LEU A 226 -16.99 -9.37 4.61
C LEU A 226 -18.08 -8.31 4.41
N VAL A 227 -17.88 -7.33 3.53
CA VAL A 227 -18.89 -6.32 3.17
C VAL A 227 -20.09 -6.98 2.49
N VAL A 228 -19.86 -7.90 1.56
CA VAL A 228 -20.94 -8.65 0.90
C VAL A 228 -21.66 -9.56 1.90
N GLY A 229 -20.93 -10.23 2.79
CA GLY A 229 -21.50 -11.03 3.88
C GLY A 229 -22.39 -10.19 4.80
N ALA A 230 -21.92 -9.03 5.24
CA ALA A 230 -22.69 -8.07 6.03
C ALA A 230 -23.95 -7.61 5.30
N HIS A 231 -23.86 -7.33 4.00
CA HIS A 231 -25.02 -6.98 3.19
C HIS A 231 -26.04 -8.13 3.13
N GLN A 232 -25.60 -9.38 2.93
CA GLN A 232 -26.50 -10.54 2.98
C GLN A 232 -27.21 -10.69 4.34
N VAL A 233 -26.48 -10.46 5.45
CA VAL A 233 -27.09 -10.46 6.79
C VAL A 233 -28.15 -9.37 6.92
N VAL A 234 -27.88 -8.15 6.47
CA VAL A 234 -28.86 -7.05 6.47
C VAL A 234 -30.07 -7.39 5.63
N LEU A 235 -29.90 -8.03 4.48
CA LEU A 235 -31.02 -8.45 3.61
C LEU A 235 -31.95 -9.51 4.23
N LEU A 236 -31.54 -10.21 5.30
CA LEU A 236 -32.45 -11.08 6.06
C LEU A 236 -33.55 -10.30 6.81
N PHE A 237 -33.26 -9.03 7.12
CA PHE A 237 -34.19 -8.14 7.85
C PHE A 237 -34.91 -7.14 6.94
N VAL A 238 -34.55 -7.10 5.66
CA VAL A 238 -35.12 -6.21 4.65
C VAL A 238 -36.00 -7.04 3.71
N LYS A 239 -37.22 -6.56 3.45
CA LYS A 239 -38.09 -7.20 2.43
C LYS A 239 -37.43 -7.11 1.06
N THR A 240 -37.11 -8.26 0.50
CA THR A 240 -36.53 -8.42 -0.85
C THR A 240 -37.49 -9.28 -1.67
N GLU A 241 -37.83 -8.81 -2.88
CA GLU A 241 -38.69 -9.57 -3.80
C GLU A 241 -38.03 -10.87 -4.25
N ASN A 242 -36.72 -10.86 -4.48
CA ASN A 242 -35.93 -11.99 -4.99
C ASN A 242 -34.69 -12.30 -4.15
N PRO A 243 -34.84 -12.84 -2.91
CA PRO A 243 -33.67 -13.14 -2.06
C PRO A 243 -32.72 -14.18 -2.67
N GLY A 244 -33.27 -15.06 -3.53
CA GLY A 244 -32.47 -16.05 -4.26
C GLY A 244 -31.46 -15.43 -5.23
N GLU A 245 -31.78 -14.33 -5.90
CA GLU A 245 -30.86 -13.66 -6.82
C GLU A 245 -29.70 -12.99 -6.07
N TRP A 246 -29.95 -12.40 -4.90
CA TRP A 246 -28.90 -11.84 -4.05
C TRP A 246 -27.91 -12.89 -3.57
N ARG A 247 -28.40 -14.08 -3.19
CA ARG A 247 -27.53 -15.22 -2.82
C ARG A 247 -26.71 -15.71 -4.01
N ARG A 248 -27.34 -15.85 -5.19
CA ARG A 248 -26.64 -16.25 -6.43
C ARG A 248 -25.61 -15.22 -6.84
N ALA A 249 -25.93 -13.92 -6.72
CA ALA A 249 -24.98 -12.84 -7.01
C ALA A 249 -23.77 -12.89 -6.08
N SER A 250 -23.95 -13.17 -4.78
CA SER A 250 -22.85 -13.37 -3.84
C SER A 250 -21.98 -14.58 -4.19
N LEU A 251 -22.61 -15.71 -4.51
CA LEU A 251 -21.89 -16.92 -4.91
C LEU A 251 -21.07 -16.68 -6.20
N ARG A 252 -21.67 -16.08 -7.22
CA ARG A 252 -20.97 -15.76 -8.49
C ARG A 252 -19.84 -14.77 -8.27
N LEU A 253 -19.96 -13.89 -7.28
CA LEU A 253 -18.90 -12.94 -6.93
C LEU A 253 -17.75 -13.63 -6.23
N LEU A 254 -18.00 -14.47 -5.23
CA LEU A 254 -16.95 -14.99 -4.35
C LEU A 254 -16.35 -16.32 -4.81
N LEU A 255 -17.14 -17.16 -5.50
CA LEU A 255 -16.70 -18.49 -5.91
C LEU A 255 -15.44 -18.50 -6.79
N PRO A 256 -15.25 -17.60 -7.79
CA PRO A 256 -14.02 -17.58 -8.59
C PRO A 256 -12.76 -17.31 -7.77
N ALA A 257 -12.85 -16.60 -6.64
CA ALA A 257 -11.72 -16.33 -5.76
C ALA A 257 -11.44 -17.47 -4.77
N ALA A 258 -12.40 -18.37 -4.54
CA ALA A 258 -12.28 -19.41 -3.52
C ALA A 258 -11.03 -20.31 -3.68
N PRO A 259 -10.65 -20.80 -4.87
CA PRO A 259 -9.44 -21.61 -5.03
C PRO A 259 -8.17 -20.85 -4.61
N TYR A 260 -8.09 -19.56 -4.94
CA TYR A 260 -6.95 -18.73 -4.57
C TYR A 260 -6.89 -18.47 -3.05
N VAL A 261 -8.03 -18.21 -2.41
CA VAL A 261 -8.12 -18.03 -0.95
C VAL A 261 -7.75 -19.30 -0.21
N LEU A 262 -8.22 -20.48 -0.67
CA LEU A 262 -7.83 -21.77 -0.12
C LEU A 262 -6.34 -22.04 -0.27
N TYR A 263 -5.78 -21.72 -1.43
CA TYR A 263 -4.33 -21.79 -1.66
C TYR A 263 -3.55 -20.90 -0.67
N LEU A 264 -3.96 -19.65 -0.47
CA LEU A 264 -3.30 -18.73 0.48
C LEU A 264 -3.37 -19.27 1.92
N GLY A 265 -4.52 -19.79 2.34
CA GLY A 265 -4.67 -20.44 3.64
C GLY A 265 -3.74 -21.65 3.81
N PHE A 266 -3.65 -22.48 2.77
CA PHE A 266 -2.74 -23.64 2.76
C PHE A 266 -1.26 -23.21 2.82
N ALA A 267 -0.86 -22.22 2.01
CA ALA A 267 0.50 -21.68 2.02
C ALA A 267 0.87 -21.09 3.40
N ALA A 268 -0.03 -20.32 3.99
CA ALA A 268 0.18 -19.74 5.33
C ALA A 268 0.31 -20.79 6.44
N MET A 269 -0.34 -21.95 6.30
CA MET A 269 -0.20 -23.05 7.27
C MET A 269 1.10 -23.85 7.10
N ARG A 270 1.72 -23.86 5.92
CA ARG A 270 2.89 -24.67 5.64
C ARG A 270 4.20 -23.91 5.69
N ASP A 271 4.23 -22.69 5.19
CA ASP A 271 5.47 -21.91 5.10
C ASP A 271 5.80 -21.27 6.47
N PRO A 272 6.91 -21.67 7.13
CA PRO A 272 7.31 -21.11 8.42
C PRO A 272 7.53 -19.61 8.39
N PHE A 273 8.00 -19.07 7.27
CA PHE A 273 8.17 -17.62 7.12
C PHE A 273 6.81 -16.90 7.14
N LEU A 274 5.80 -17.39 6.40
CA LEU A 274 4.48 -16.77 6.38
C LEU A 274 3.81 -16.81 7.77
N GLN A 275 4.02 -17.87 8.55
CA GLN A 275 3.54 -17.95 9.94
C GLN A 275 4.22 -16.89 10.82
N ALA A 276 5.55 -16.81 10.78
CA ALA A 276 6.31 -15.81 11.53
C ALA A 276 5.94 -14.38 11.12
N TRP A 277 5.80 -14.13 9.82
CA TRP A 277 5.39 -12.85 9.27
C TRP A 277 3.98 -12.44 9.74
N ALA A 278 3.01 -13.37 9.73
CA ALA A 278 1.64 -13.10 10.19
C ALA A 278 1.60 -12.65 11.66
N VAL A 279 2.44 -13.25 12.51
CA VAL A 279 2.55 -12.87 13.93
C VAL A 279 3.17 -11.46 14.10
N ARG A 280 4.18 -11.14 13.29
CA ARG A 280 4.90 -9.86 13.40
C ARG A 280 4.19 -8.69 12.71
N ASN A 281 3.39 -8.95 11.69
CA ASN A 281 2.71 -7.90 10.91
C ASN A 281 1.55 -7.29 11.71
N GLN A 282 1.90 -6.51 12.74
CA GLN A 282 0.96 -5.86 13.64
C GLN A 282 0.68 -4.43 13.17
N ILE A 283 -0.52 -4.22 12.64
CA ILE A 283 -1.01 -2.92 12.18
C ILE A 283 -2.33 -2.66 12.90
N LEU A 284 -2.19 -2.28 14.18
CA LEU A 284 -3.33 -2.10 15.07
C LEU A 284 -4.04 -0.77 14.79
N SER A 285 -5.32 -0.75 15.06
CA SER A 285 -6.13 0.46 14.98
C SER A 285 -5.83 1.40 16.15
N PRO A 286 -5.75 2.71 15.89
CA PRO A 286 -5.64 3.69 16.96
C PRO A 286 -6.94 3.77 17.78
N PRO A 287 -6.95 4.47 18.91
CA PRO A 287 -8.17 4.67 19.71
C PRO A 287 -9.37 5.15 18.89
N PRO A 288 -10.61 4.78 19.26
CA PRO A 288 -11.83 5.08 18.48
C PRO A 288 -12.03 6.56 18.16
N GLY A 289 -11.50 7.47 19.01
CA GLY A 289 -11.54 8.91 18.77
C GLY A 289 -10.93 9.35 17.44
N TYR A 290 -9.90 8.64 16.95
CA TYR A 290 -9.32 8.90 15.62
C TYR A 290 -10.30 8.61 14.48
N TYR A 291 -11.06 7.52 14.57
CA TYR A 291 -12.10 7.18 13.59
C TYR A 291 -13.26 8.17 13.66
N LEU A 292 -13.69 8.57 14.87
CA LEU A 292 -14.74 9.56 15.03
C LEU A 292 -14.34 10.92 14.45
N LEU A 293 -13.09 11.35 14.65
CA LEU A 293 -12.59 12.58 14.06
C LEU A 293 -12.45 12.46 12.55
N ALA A 294 -11.87 11.35 12.07
CA ALA A 294 -11.68 11.14 10.64
C ALA A 294 -13.00 11.09 9.86
N TYR A 295 -14.01 10.41 10.39
CA TYR A 295 -15.33 10.27 9.74
C TYR A 295 -16.31 11.38 10.13
N GLY A 296 -16.05 12.10 11.22
CA GLY A 296 -16.99 12.97 11.92
C GLY A 296 -17.65 14.03 11.06
N LEU A 297 -16.95 14.57 10.05
CA LEU A 297 -17.51 15.54 9.13
C LEU A 297 -18.69 14.99 8.31
N LEU A 298 -18.63 13.74 7.89
CA LEU A 298 -19.65 13.13 7.04
C LEU A 298 -20.69 12.35 7.83
N LEU A 299 -20.43 11.96 9.08
CA LEU A 299 -21.35 11.18 9.91
C LEU A 299 -22.72 11.86 10.12
N PRO A 300 -22.85 13.17 10.44
CA PRO A 300 -24.14 13.81 10.58
C PRO A 300 -24.96 13.80 9.29
N LEU A 301 -24.29 13.99 8.15
CA LEU A 301 -24.93 13.95 6.84
C LEU A 301 -25.37 12.52 6.51
N ALA A 302 -24.55 11.52 6.81
CA ALA A 302 -24.89 10.11 6.61
C ALA A 302 -26.09 9.72 7.49
N ALA A 303 -26.12 10.11 8.77
CA ALA A 303 -27.26 9.89 9.67
C ALA A 303 -28.56 10.52 9.12
N ALA A 304 -28.48 11.77 8.62
CA ALA A 304 -29.61 12.39 7.93
C ALA A 304 -30.05 11.61 6.68
N GLY A 305 -29.12 11.00 5.95
CA GLY A 305 -29.41 10.16 4.78
C GLY A 305 -30.20 8.91 5.10
N LEU A 306 -29.99 8.31 6.28
CA LEU A 306 -30.62 7.06 6.70
C LEU A 306 -32.13 7.16 7.01
N SER A 307 -32.67 8.35 7.23
CA SER A 307 -34.05 8.55 7.72
C SER A 307 -35.17 8.04 6.77
N ARG A 308 -34.87 7.77 5.50
CA ARG A 308 -35.80 7.14 4.54
C ARG A 308 -35.34 5.77 4.07
N LEU A 309 -34.50 5.10 4.82
CA LEU A 309 -33.88 3.84 4.41
C LEU A 309 -34.91 2.74 4.14
N ARG A 310 -36.03 2.70 4.93
CA ARG A 310 -37.11 1.70 4.77
C ARG A 310 -37.80 1.77 3.39
N GLN A 311 -37.70 2.88 2.67
CA GLN A 311 -38.33 3.09 1.35
C GLN A 311 -37.32 2.85 0.20
N ARG A 312 -36.12 2.35 0.51
CA ARG A 312 -35.04 2.17 -0.45
C ARG A 312 -34.97 0.73 -0.95
N ARG A 313 -34.31 0.58 -2.12
CA ARG A 313 -34.09 -0.72 -2.75
C ARG A 313 -33.14 -1.58 -1.90
N PRO A 314 -33.19 -2.92 -2.02
CA PRO A 314 -32.24 -3.81 -1.36
C PRO A 314 -30.77 -3.42 -1.60
N ALA A 315 -30.42 -2.99 -2.82
CA ALA A 315 -29.07 -2.52 -3.17
C ALA A 315 -28.57 -1.34 -2.30
N ASP A 316 -29.49 -0.46 -1.91
CA ASP A 316 -29.16 0.75 -1.13
C ASP A 316 -28.73 0.44 0.30
N TRP A 317 -28.90 -0.79 0.75
CA TRP A 317 -28.44 -1.25 2.07
C TRP A 317 -26.96 -1.65 2.09
N LEU A 318 -26.30 -1.80 0.93
CA LEU A 318 -24.88 -2.14 0.89
C LEU A 318 -23.98 -1.11 1.59
N PRO A 319 -24.04 0.21 1.32
CA PRO A 319 -23.21 1.18 2.04
C PRO A 319 -23.54 1.24 3.53
N VAL A 320 -24.78 0.93 3.94
CA VAL A 320 -25.16 0.84 5.35
C VAL A 320 -24.51 -0.38 6.00
N ALA A 321 -24.64 -1.55 5.41
CA ALA A 321 -24.01 -2.79 5.88
C ALA A 321 -22.48 -2.63 5.99
N TRP A 322 -21.88 -1.94 5.01
CA TRP A 322 -20.44 -1.64 5.01
C TRP A 322 -20.04 -0.80 6.23
N LEU A 323 -20.76 0.28 6.51
CA LEU A 323 -20.45 1.10 7.69
C LEU A 323 -20.77 0.41 9.00
N LEU A 324 -21.81 -0.43 9.06
CA LEU A 324 -22.15 -1.19 10.27
C LEU A 324 -21.07 -2.20 10.65
N ILE A 325 -20.44 -2.87 9.66
CA ILE A 325 -19.36 -3.82 9.94
C ILE A 325 -18.02 -3.12 10.19
N THR A 326 -17.82 -1.89 9.73
CA THR A 326 -16.54 -1.16 9.81
C THR A 326 -15.94 -1.11 11.22
N PRO A 327 -16.69 -0.77 12.31
CA PRO A 327 -16.12 -0.77 13.65
C PRO A 327 -15.67 -2.17 14.12
N LEU A 328 -16.40 -3.23 13.72
CA LEU A 328 -16.03 -4.61 14.03
C LEU A 328 -14.75 -5.01 13.29
N LEU A 329 -14.59 -4.57 12.06
CA LEU A 329 -13.37 -4.81 11.26
C LEU A 329 -12.17 -4.03 11.81
N ALA A 330 -12.38 -2.76 12.19
CA ALA A 330 -11.32 -1.89 12.74
C ALA A 330 -10.74 -2.42 14.04
N TYR A 331 -11.52 -3.17 14.83
CA TYR A 331 -11.12 -3.72 16.12
C TYR A 331 -11.22 -5.25 16.16
N ALA A 332 -11.18 -5.89 15.00
CA ALA A 332 -11.12 -7.35 14.93
C ALA A 332 -9.86 -7.88 15.64
N PRO A 333 -9.91 -9.04 16.32
CA PRO A 333 -8.76 -9.59 17.06
C PRO A 333 -7.74 -10.23 16.11
N VAL A 334 -7.25 -9.43 15.15
CA VAL A 334 -6.23 -9.83 14.17
C VAL A 334 -5.17 -8.73 14.04
N GLY A 335 -3.92 -9.10 13.78
CA GLY A 335 -2.81 -8.16 13.72
C GLY A 335 -2.96 -7.04 12.69
N VAL A 336 -3.70 -7.26 11.61
CA VAL A 336 -3.88 -6.30 10.49
C VAL A 336 -5.23 -5.56 10.53
N GLN A 337 -5.84 -5.44 11.70
CA GLN A 337 -7.20 -4.91 11.90
C GLN A 337 -7.42 -3.52 11.27
N ARG A 338 -6.44 -2.59 11.33
CA ARG A 338 -6.55 -1.24 10.74
C ARG A 338 -6.74 -1.26 9.23
N ARG A 339 -6.30 -2.31 8.54
CA ARG A 339 -6.42 -2.45 7.09
C ARG A 339 -7.79 -2.96 6.63
N LEU A 340 -8.56 -3.60 7.51
CA LEU A 340 -9.86 -4.21 7.18
C LEU A 340 -10.99 -3.20 6.86
N PRO A 341 -11.02 -1.95 7.40
CA PRO A 341 -11.98 -0.91 6.99
C PRO A 341 -11.79 -0.39 5.55
N GLU A 342 -11.32 -1.23 4.63
CA GLU A 342 -11.07 -0.88 3.22
C GLU A 342 -12.31 -0.24 2.58
N GLY A 343 -12.12 0.94 2.01
CA GLY A 343 -13.16 1.67 1.28
C GLY A 343 -14.33 2.21 2.12
N ALA A 344 -14.31 2.10 3.45
CA ALA A 344 -15.40 2.59 4.32
C ALA A 344 -15.72 4.07 4.08
N TRP A 345 -14.71 4.88 3.73
CA TRP A 345 -14.88 6.28 3.36
C TRP A 345 -15.74 6.48 2.11
N VAL A 346 -15.69 5.55 1.14
CA VAL A 346 -16.56 5.58 -0.06
C VAL A 346 -18.01 5.33 0.33
N ALA A 347 -18.27 4.34 1.18
CA ALA A 347 -19.62 4.05 1.69
C ALA A 347 -20.19 5.23 2.47
N LEU A 348 -19.38 5.84 3.34
CA LEU A 348 -19.74 7.03 4.10
C LEU A 348 -20.07 8.23 3.19
N ALA A 349 -19.28 8.45 2.14
CA ALA A 349 -19.55 9.52 1.16
C ALA A 349 -20.88 9.30 0.41
N VAL A 350 -21.24 8.06 0.08
CA VAL A 350 -22.55 7.74 -0.52
C VAL A 350 -23.69 8.08 0.44
N LEU A 351 -23.59 7.67 1.70
CA LEU A 351 -24.64 7.97 2.70
C LEU A 351 -24.73 9.47 3.01
N ALA A 352 -23.60 10.16 3.09
CA ALA A 352 -23.56 11.61 3.28
C ALA A 352 -24.18 12.36 2.09
N LEU A 353 -23.98 11.87 0.85
CA LEU A 353 -24.66 12.41 -0.32
C LEU A 353 -26.19 12.35 -0.17
N TRP A 354 -26.73 11.21 0.33
CA TRP A 354 -28.18 11.12 0.56
C TRP A 354 -28.69 12.15 1.58
N GLY A 355 -27.89 12.44 2.63
CA GLY A 355 -28.19 13.53 3.55
C GLY A 355 -28.20 14.90 2.90
N LEU A 356 -27.20 15.18 2.06
CA LEU A 356 -27.11 16.41 1.27
C LEU A 356 -28.28 16.57 0.29
N GLU A 357 -28.75 15.49 -0.32
CA GLU A 357 -29.89 15.50 -1.25
C GLU A 357 -31.23 15.82 -0.54
N ARG A 358 -31.31 15.70 0.78
CA ARG A 358 -32.48 16.12 1.58
C ARG A 358 -32.58 17.63 1.78
N VAL A 359 -31.49 18.34 1.64
CA VAL A 359 -31.47 19.79 1.79
C VAL A 359 -32.30 20.41 0.66
N LYS A 360 -33.47 20.96 0.99
CA LYS A 360 -34.44 21.50 0.02
C LYS A 360 -33.85 22.66 -0.78
N SER A 361 -33.15 23.58 -0.11
CA SER A 361 -32.52 24.75 -0.74
C SER A 361 -31.33 24.31 -1.63
N ALA A 362 -31.41 24.59 -2.92
CA ALA A 362 -30.34 24.32 -3.87
C ALA A 362 -29.04 25.07 -3.51
N ARG A 363 -29.16 26.32 -3.00
CA ARG A 363 -28.02 27.11 -2.54
C ARG A 363 -27.32 26.46 -1.36
N TRP A 364 -28.06 26.12 -0.30
CA TRP A 364 -27.49 25.45 0.87
C TRP A 364 -26.91 24.07 0.54
N ARG A 365 -27.57 23.29 -0.29
CA ARG A 365 -27.05 22.00 -0.76
C ARG A 365 -25.73 22.14 -1.51
N LYS A 366 -25.60 23.17 -2.39
CA LYS A 366 -24.33 23.47 -3.08
C LYS A 366 -23.26 23.89 -2.10
N SER A 367 -23.59 24.80 -1.16
CA SER A 367 -22.64 25.30 -0.16
C SER A 367 -22.15 24.16 0.76
N LEU A 368 -23.03 23.28 1.22
CA LEU A 368 -22.65 22.12 2.03
C LEU A 368 -21.79 21.13 1.25
N ARG A 369 -22.08 20.88 -0.04
CA ARG A 369 -21.23 20.03 -0.89
C ARG A 369 -19.82 20.61 -1.03
N LEU A 370 -19.71 21.90 -1.30
CA LEU A 370 -18.41 22.57 -1.43
C LEU A 370 -17.69 22.65 -0.09
N GLY A 371 -18.39 22.99 0.99
CA GLY A 371 -17.80 23.09 2.33
C GLY A 371 -17.29 21.75 2.83
N THR A 372 -18.08 20.66 2.70
CA THR A 372 -17.64 19.33 3.12
C THR A 372 -16.48 18.80 2.26
N ALA A 373 -16.54 18.98 0.94
CA ALA A 373 -15.40 18.63 0.08
C ALA A 373 -14.16 19.45 0.49
N GLY A 374 -14.29 20.78 0.65
CA GLY A 374 -13.19 21.66 1.05
C GLY A 374 -12.56 21.28 2.39
N MET A 375 -13.36 20.90 3.38
CA MET A 375 -12.86 20.49 4.70
C MET A 375 -12.14 19.12 4.69
N THR A 376 -12.37 18.28 3.68
CA THR A 376 -11.69 16.99 3.54
C THR A 376 -10.39 17.06 2.74
N LEU A 377 -10.18 18.12 1.96
CA LEU A 377 -9.01 18.28 1.09
C LEU A 377 -7.68 18.57 1.81
N PRO A 378 -7.63 19.24 2.98
CA PRO A 378 -6.36 19.62 3.60
C PRO A 378 -5.42 18.43 3.84
N ALA A 379 -5.93 17.24 4.17
CA ALA A 379 -5.10 16.07 4.33
C ALA A 379 -4.30 15.70 3.04
N ALA A 380 -4.97 15.74 1.88
CA ALA A 380 -4.31 15.50 0.60
C ALA A 380 -3.32 16.62 0.24
N ALA A 381 -3.66 17.88 0.54
CA ALA A 381 -2.77 19.00 0.32
C ALA A 381 -1.51 18.92 1.18
N ILE A 382 -1.64 18.53 2.46
CA ILE A 382 -0.50 18.33 3.37
C ILE A 382 0.40 17.21 2.87
N LEU A 383 -0.16 16.08 2.42
CA LEU A 383 0.62 14.98 1.83
C LEU A 383 1.39 15.41 0.58
N LEU A 384 0.76 16.20 -0.30
CA LEU A 384 1.42 16.74 -1.50
C LEU A 384 2.52 17.73 -1.16
N LEU A 385 2.26 18.68 -0.26
CA LEU A 385 3.24 19.68 0.15
C LEU A 385 4.40 19.04 0.91
N GLY A 386 4.13 18.08 1.80
CA GLY A 386 5.15 17.30 2.48
C GLY A 386 6.02 16.50 1.50
N GLY A 387 5.39 15.84 0.51
CA GLY A 387 6.12 15.14 -0.54
C GLY A 387 6.96 16.07 -1.42
N LEU A 388 6.47 17.28 -1.74
CA LEU A 388 7.26 18.29 -2.47
C LEU A 388 8.45 18.77 -1.64
N TRP A 389 8.28 18.99 -0.35
CA TRP A 389 9.35 19.38 0.54
C TRP A 389 10.43 18.30 0.65
N VAL A 390 10.04 17.04 0.90
CA VAL A 390 10.96 15.88 0.92
C VAL A 390 11.70 15.73 -0.40
N ALA A 391 11.02 15.95 -1.54
CA ALA A 391 11.64 15.85 -2.86
C ALA A 391 12.56 17.03 -3.22
N ALA A 392 12.39 18.19 -2.58
CA ALA A 392 13.17 19.39 -2.85
C ALA A 392 14.55 19.38 -2.18
N GLU A 393 14.69 18.67 -1.07
CA GLU A 393 15.92 18.60 -0.26
C GLU A 393 16.50 17.18 -0.31
N PRO A 394 17.57 16.93 -1.12
CA PRO A 394 18.20 15.61 -1.19
C PRO A 394 18.72 15.17 0.18
N ALA A 395 18.03 14.21 0.78
CA ALA A 395 18.37 13.62 2.06
C ALA A 395 17.74 12.22 2.18
N GLU A 396 18.30 11.38 3.03
CA GLU A 396 17.70 10.10 3.41
C GLU A 396 16.35 10.32 4.14
N PRO A 397 15.39 9.44 3.96
CA PRO A 397 15.41 8.19 3.17
C PRO A 397 15.01 8.34 1.69
N ALA A 398 14.53 9.51 1.25
CA ALA A 398 14.03 9.69 -0.12
C ALA A 398 15.15 9.67 -1.17
N PHE A 399 16.36 9.96 -0.75
CA PHE A 399 17.56 9.91 -1.59
C PHE A 399 18.59 8.98 -0.95
N THR A 400 19.34 8.27 -1.80
CA THR A 400 20.45 7.41 -1.43
C THR A 400 21.76 8.07 -1.84
N PRO A 401 22.81 8.14 -0.99
CA PRO A 401 24.12 8.64 -1.36
C PRO A 401 24.70 7.89 -2.58
N ALA A 402 25.34 8.62 -3.49
CA ALA A 402 25.90 8.04 -4.72
C ALA A 402 26.95 6.96 -4.44
N ASP A 403 27.74 7.10 -3.38
CA ASP A 403 28.74 6.13 -2.96
C ASP A 403 28.12 4.79 -2.59
N ARG A 404 26.99 4.82 -1.88
CA ARG A 404 26.24 3.61 -1.55
C ARG A 404 25.63 2.96 -2.80
N VAL A 405 25.11 3.76 -3.73
CA VAL A 405 24.57 3.24 -5.00
C VAL A 405 25.69 2.61 -5.84
N ALA A 406 26.90 3.18 -5.85
CA ALA A 406 28.05 2.57 -6.53
C ALA A 406 28.38 1.19 -5.97
N ALA A 407 28.36 1.02 -4.65
CA ALA A 407 28.51 -0.29 -4.01
C ALA A 407 27.39 -1.27 -4.40
N TYR A 408 26.13 -0.83 -4.46
CA TYR A 408 25.02 -1.67 -4.90
C TYR A 408 25.17 -2.14 -6.35
N GLN A 409 25.66 -1.29 -7.24
CA GLN A 409 25.91 -1.65 -8.63
C GLN A 409 27.00 -2.72 -8.77
N VAL A 410 28.06 -2.64 -7.94
CA VAL A 410 29.10 -3.67 -7.90
C VAL A 410 28.53 -5.00 -7.39
N ILE A 411 27.72 -4.98 -6.32
CA ILE A 411 27.05 -6.17 -5.82
C ILE A 411 26.11 -6.73 -6.90
N ALA A 412 25.31 -5.90 -7.55
CA ALA A 412 24.39 -6.32 -8.62
C ALA A 412 25.10 -7.01 -9.79
N GLY A 413 26.33 -6.57 -10.11
CA GLY A 413 27.14 -7.14 -11.20
C GLY A 413 27.93 -8.39 -10.82
N ARG A 414 28.19 -8.64 -9.53
CA ARG A 414 29.11 -9.70 -9.07
C ARG A 414 28.49 -10.71 -8.11
N ALA A 415 27.39 -10.37 -7.44
CA ALA A 415 26.74 -11.29 -6.50
C ALA A 415 26.00 -12.39 -7.25
N GLN A 416 26.02 -13.57 -6.67
CA GLN A 416 25.18 -14.68 -7.10
C GLN A 416 23.82 -14.57 -6.44
N ARG A 417 22.83 -15.13 -7.10
CA ARG A 417 21.47 -15.15 -6.57
C ARG A 417 21.41 -15.88 -5.23
N GLY A 418 20.92 -15.18 -4.21
CA GLY A 418 20.81 -15.70 -2.85
C GLY A 418 22.02 -15.46 -1.96
N ASP A 419 23.09 -14.82 -2.48
CA ASP A 419 24.17 -14.32 -1.64
C ASP A 419 23.59 -13.46 -0.51
N VAL A 420 24.19 -13.57 0.67
CA VAL A 420 23.78 -12.80 1.85
C VAL A 420 24.74 -11.63 2.05
N VAL A 421 24.17 -10.42 2.17
CA VAL A 421 24.94 -9.20 2.44
C VAL A 421 24.66 -8.73 3.88
N LEU A 422 25.72 -8.54 4.65
CA LEU A 422 25.67 -7.90 5.95
C LEU A 422 25.86 -6.39 5.75
N ALA A 423 24.87 -5.60 6.18
CA ALA A 423 24.89 -4.14 6.06
C ALA A 423 24.04 -3.48 7.15
N SER A 424 24.12 -2.16 7.30
CA SER A 424 23.19 -1.40 8.15
C SER A 424 21.73 -1.65 7.75
N PHE A 425 20.78 -1.39 8.66
CA PHE A 425 19.35 -1.57 8.35
C PHE A 425 18.92 -0.79 7.11
N ARG A 426 19.40 0.46 6.97
CA ARG A 426 19.08 1.34 5.83
C ARG A 426 19.60 0.75 4.52
N ALA A 427 20.88 0.42 4.45
CA ALA A 427 21.48 -0.19 3.27
C ALA A 427 20.82 -1.54 2.95
N SER A 428 20.48 -2.34 3.96
CA SER A 428 19.77 -3.61 3.82
C SER A 428 18.35 -3.45 3.28
N ASN A 429 17.66 -2.33 3.58
CA ASN A 429 16.34 -2.05 2.99
C ASN A 429 16.45 -1.76 1.49
N GLU A 430 17.45 -0.98 1.09
CA GLU A 430 17.64 -0.52 -0.28
C GLU A 430 18.19 -1.62 -1.20
N LEU A 431 19.19 -2.36 -0.74
CA LEU A 431 20.01 -3.26 -1.54
C LEU A 431 19.23 -4.33 -2.34
N PRO A 432 18.20 -5.02 -1.78
CA PRO A 432 17.44 -6.00 -2.55
C PRO A 432 16.60 -5.42 -3.70
N ALA A 433 16.46 -4.09 -3.78
CA ALA A 433 15.86 -3.41 -4.93
C ALA A 433 16.88 -3.22 -6.09
N TRP A 434 18.18 -3.41 -5.84
CA TRP A 434 19.26 -3.24 -6.80
C TRP A 434 19.89 -4.57 -7.24
N ALA A 435 20.03 -5.51 -6.32
CA ALA A 435 20.78 -6.74 -6.51
C ALA A 435 19.99 -7.98 -6.06
N PRO A 436 20.18 -9.16 -6.70
CA PRO A 436 19.47 -10.40 -6.39
C PRO A 436 20.02 -11.09 -5.13
N VAL A 437 20.18 -10.35 -4.08
CA VAL A 437 20.77 -10.81 -2.81
C VAL A 437 19.72 -10.92 -1.71
N ARG A 438 20.11 -11.55 -0.63
CA ARG A 438 19.35 -11.57 0.63
C ARG A 438 20.08 -10.72 1.66
N VAL A 439 19.32 -10.17 2.58
CA VAL A 439 19.84 -9.46 3.75
C VAL A 439 19.20 -10.07 5.01
N PRO A 440 19.90 -10.13 6.14
CA PRO A 440 19.34 -10.69 7.36
C PRO A 440 18.12 -9.94 7.88
N ILE A 441 18.15 -8.61 7.72
CA ILE A 441 17.08 -7.66 8.08
C ILE A 441 17.08 -6.53 7.05
N GLY A 442 16.01 -5.72 6.99
CA GLY A 442 15.96 -4.53 6.11
C GLY A 442 14.53 -4.01 5.86
N HIS A 443 13.50 -4.82 6.14
CA HIS A 443 12.12 -4.36 6.01
C HIS A 443 11.28 -4.88 7.19
N GLY A 444 10.76 -4.00 8.02
CA GLY A 444 10.11 -4.25 9.30
C GLY A 444 9.39 -5.60 9.44
N PRO A 445 8.16 -5.76 8.89
CA PRO A 445 7.40 -7.00 9.06
C PRO A 445 8.04 -8.24 8.41
N GLU A 446 8.86 -8.08 7.37
CA GLU A 446 9.49 -9.18 6.64
C GLU A 446 10.81 -9.66 7.25
N SER A 447 11.37 -8.89 8.20
CA SER A 447 12.63 -9.23 8.90
C SER A 447 12.35 -10.03 10.16
N ILE A 448 12.64 -11.32 10.13
CA ILE A 448 12.43 -12.19 11.29
C ILE A 448 13.55 -11.99 12.31
N GLY A 449 13.18 -11.78 13.59
CA GLY A 449 14.13 -11.47 14.67
C GLY A 449 14.75 -10.06 14.58
N LEU A 450 14.05 -9.11 13.94
CA LEU A 450 14.55 -7.78 13.62
C LEU A 450 15.36 -7.12 14.73
N GLU A 451 14.80 -6.96 15.93
CA GLU A 451 15.44 -6.22 17.01
C GLU A 451 16.78 -6.84 17.43
N GLN A 452 16.80 -8.16 17.65
CA GLN A 452 17.99 -8.87 18.08
C GLN A 452 19.08 -8.89 17.00
N VAL A 453 18.68 -9.16 15.74
CA VAL A 453 19.63 -9.23 14.62
C VAL A 453 20.17 -7.83 14.30
N GLN A 454 19.33 -6.79 14.41
CA GLN A 454 19.75 -5.40 14.22
C GLN A 454 20.79 -4.99 15.27
N GLU A 455 20.54 -5.23 16.56
CA GLU A 455 21.50 -4.92 17.61
C GLU A 455 22.86 -5.63 17.42
N GLU A 456 22.85 -6.86 16.94
CA GLU A 456 24.09 -7.59 16.64
C GLU A 456 24.84 -6.97 15.44
N ILE A 457 24.11 -6.64 14.36
CA ILE A 457 24.70 -6.00 13.18
C ILE A 457 25.24 -4.62 13.52
N ASP A 458 24.46 -3.80 14.23
CA ASP A 458 24.85 -2.45 14.61
C ASP A 458 26.10 -2.47 15.50
N ARG A 459 26.18 -3.40 16.47
CA ARG A 459 27.39 -3.61 17.29
C ARG A 459 28.58 -4.05 16.45
N ALA A 460 28.39 -4.97 15.52
CA ALA A 460 29.45 -5.47 14.65
C ALA A 460 30.00 -4.37 13.75
N LEU A 461 29.13 -3.53 13.19
CA LEU A 461 29.54 -2.43 12.31
C LEU A 461 30.11 -1.22 13.07
N ALA A 462 29.64 -0.96 14.31
CA ALA A 462 30.11 0.15 15.13
C ALA A 462 31.46 -0.12 15.82
N ALA A 463 31.78 -1.39 16.10
CA ALA A 463 33.00 -1.75 16.84
C ALA A 463 34.30 -1.50 16.04
N GLY A 464 34.22 -1.25 14.73
CA GLY A 464 35.37 -0.99 13.86
C GLY A 464 36.37 -2.16 13.81
N GLY A 465 35.92 -3.38 14.16
CA GLY A 465 36.78 -4.55 14.26
C GLY A 465 36.22 -5.79 13.58
N TRP A 466 37.08 -6.51 12.86
CA TRP A 466 36.72 -7.69 12.10
C TRP A 466 36.23 -8.87 12.93
N VAL A 467 36.66 -9.02 14.17
CA VAL A 467 36.33 -10.19 15.00
C VAL A 467 34.83 -10.35 15.17
N GLU A 468 34.13 -9.27 15.51
CA GLU A 468 32.69 -9.32 15.71
C GLU A 468 31.95 -9.36 14.37
N ALA A 469 32.41 -8.58 13.37
CA ALA A 469 31.83 -8.60 12.03
C ALA A 469 31.92 -9.99 11.37
N GLU A 470 33.06 -10.67 11.49
CA GLU A 470 33.23 -12.04 10.98
C GLU A 470 32.37 -13.06 11.72
N ARG A 471 32.28 -12.96 13.06
CA ARG A 471 31.40 -13.79 13.87
C ARG A 471 29.94 -13.69 13.41
N VAL A 472 29.44 -12.46 13.25
CA VAL A 472 28.06 -12.21 12.83
C VAL A 472 27.86 -12.64 11.37
N ALA A 473 28.78 -12.30 10.47
CA ALA A 473 28.75 -12.73 9.07
C ALA A 473 28.74 -14.27 8.94
N GLY A 474 29.58 -14.97 9.72
CA GLY A 474 29.62 -16.43 9.74
C GLY A 474 28.31 -17.04 10.22
N ARG A 475 27.73 -16.52 11.29
CA ARG A 475 26.44 -16.98 11.84
C ARG A 475 25.28 -16.76 10.87
N LEU A 476 25.26 -15.63 10.17
CA LEU A 476 24.20 -15.24 9.22
C LEU A 476 24.44 -15.77 7.81
N GLY A 477 25.57 -16.43 7.54
CA GLY A 477 25.94 -16.94 6.23
C GLY A 477 26.26 -15.84 5.22
N ALA A 478 26.74 -14.67 5.67
CA ALA A 478 27.04 -13.56 4.79
C ALA A 478 28.33 -13.80 4.00
N SER A 479 28.24 -13.60 2.67
CA SER A 479 29.35 -13.64 1.72
C SER A 479 29.82 -12.24 1.32
N TRP A 480 29.07 -11.22 1.69
CA TRP A 480 29.37 -9.81 1.47
C TRP A 480 29.19 -9.02 2.75
N LEU A 481 29.99 -7.96 2.93
CA LEU A 481 29.86 -6.98 4.01
C LEU A 481 29.96 -5.58 3.40
N LEU A 482 28.94 -4.77 3.61
CA LEU A 482 28.91 -3.34 3.27
C LEU A 482 29.00 -2.55 4.57
N SER A 483 30.07 -1.80 4.74
CA SER A 483 30.29 -0.92 5.89
C SER A 483 30.30 0.53 5.44
N GLU A 484 29.76 1.40 6.32
CA GLU A 484 29.80 2.84 6.16
C GLU A 484 30.67 3.40 7.29
N ARG A 485 31.68 4.23 6.97
CA ARG A 485 32.56 4.83 7.96
C ARG A 485 31.78 5.86 8.77
N THR A 486 31.56 5.56 10.04
CA THR A 486 31.06 6.51 11.02
C THR A 486 32.16 6.85 12.01
N GLY A 487 32.60 8.12 12.02
CA GLY A 487 33.54 8.58 13.05
C GLY A 487 34.99 8.11 12.92
N GLY A 488 35.47 7.80 11.71
CA GLY A 488 36.89 7.55 11.46
C GLY A 488 37.39 6.11 11.72
N ALA A 489 36.52 5.17 12.09
CA ALA A 489 36.88 3.76 12.18
C ALA A 489 36.90 3.13 10.77
N SER A 490 38.02 2.56 10.38
CA SER A 490 38.20 1.87 9.08
C SER A 490 38.33 0.36 9.29
N PHE A 491 37.60 -0.44 8.55
CA PHE A 491 37.80 -1.88 8.47
C PHE A 491 38.92 -2.29 7.49
N ILE A 492 39.50 -1.33 6.74
CA ILE A 492 40.27 -1.62 5.53
C ILE A 492 41.61 -2.29 5.82
N ASP A 493 42.26 -1.93 6.92
CA ASP A 493 43.68 -2.29 7.13
C ASP A 493 43.89 -3.69 7.71
N ASP A 494 42.84 -4.33 8.26
CA ASP A 494 42.94 -5.59 9.00
C ASP A 494 41.93 -6.67 8.57
N ALA A 495 41.57 -6.74 7.28
CA ALA A 495 40.65 -7.77 6.80
C ALA A 495 41.21 -9.18 7.06
N PRO A 496 40.45 -10.09 7.73
CA PRO A 496 40.93 -11.41 8.04
C PRO A 496 41.11 -12.27 6.78
N PRO A 497 41.92 -13.34 6.84
CA PRO A 497 42.08 -14.27 5.74
C PRO A 497 40.74 -14.77 5.20
N GLY A 498 40.56 -14.69 3.89
CA GLY A 498 39.32 -15.07 3.23
C GLY A 498 38.33 -13.92 2.99
N TRP A 499 38.64 -12.70 3.42
CA TRP A 499 37.93 -11.48 3.03
C TRP A 499 38.85 -10.58 2.21
N HIS A 500 38.32 -9.89 1.19
CA HIS A 500 39.04 -8.91 0.40
C HIS A 500 38.15 -7.72 0.06
N ALA A 501 38.74 -6.54 -0.03
CA ALA A 501 38.04 -5.36 -0.47
C ALA A 501 37.57 -5.51 -1.92
N ALA A 502 36.27 -5.36 -2.15
CA ALA A 502 35.65 -5.41 -3.48
C ALA A 502 35.47 -4.01 -4.09
N GLY A 503 35.56 -2.96 -3.29
CA GLY A 503 35.51 -1.56 -3.69
C GLY A 503 35.40 -0.61 -2.50
N GLU A 504 35.72 0.65 -2.76
CA GLU A 504 35.65 1.76 -1.79
C GLU A 504 35.18 3.02 -2.51
N TRP A 505 34.23 3.74 -1.91
CA TRP A 505 33.62 4.97 -2.42
C TRP A 505 33.33 5.90 -1.23
N GLY A 506 34.11 6.97 -1.11
CA GLY A 506 33.99 7.89 0.03
C GLY A 506 34.01 7.16 1.36
N ASP A 507 32.89 7.22 2.09
CA ASP A 507 32.73 6.55 3.37
C ASP A 507 32.20 5.10 3.27
N VAL A 508 31.95 4.59 2.08
CA VAL A 508 31.38 3.26 1.85
C VAL A 508 32.49 2.28 1.44
N VAL A 509 32.60 1.17 2.15
CA VAL A 509 33.55 0.09 1.85
C VAL A 509 32.78 -1.22 1.70
N LEU A 510 33.11 -1.94 0.63
CA LEU A 510 32.52 -3.22 0.30
C LEU A 510 33.57 -4.32 0.38
N PHE A 511 33.26 -5.37 1.14
CA PHE A 511 34.07 -6.57 1.23
C PHE A 511 33.34 -7.78 0.68
N LYS A 512 34.10 -8.71 0.09
CA LYS A 512 33.62 -10.02 -0.35
C LYS A 512 34.40 -11.15 0.30
N ARG A 513 33.71 -12.19 0.72
CA ARG A 513 34.32 -13.42 1.23
C ARG A 513 34.70 -14.33 0.07
N GLY A 514 35.92 -14.86 0.10
CA GLY A 514 36.45 -15.76 -0.93
C GLY A 514 37.88 -15.41 -1.33
N PRO A 515 38.48 -16.15 -2.28
CA PRO A 515 39.79 -15.76 -2.82
C PRO A 515 39.71 -14.38 -3.47
N ALA A 516 40.77 -13.58 -3.32
CA ALA A 516 40.92 -12.34 -4.06
C ALA A 516 40.88 -12.61 -5.57
N PRO A 517 40.24 -11.74 -6.35
CA PRO A 517 40.11 -11.94 -7.81
C PRO A 517 41.45 -11.97 -8.55
#